data_006a3c30d78b8205cf73e17f2f396190
#
_entry.id   006a3c30d78b8205cf73e17f2f396190
#
_cell.length_a   1.000
_cell.length_b   1.000
_cell.length_c   1.000
_cell.angle_alpha   90.00
_cell.angle_beta   90.00
_cell.angle_gamma   90.00
#
_symmetry.space_group_name_H-M   'P 1'
#
loop_
_entity.id
_entity.type
_entity.pdbx_description
1 polymer ?
#
loop_
_entity_poly.entity_id
_entity_poly.type
_entity_poly.pdbx_seq_one_letter_code
_entity_poly.pdbx_strand_id
1 'polypeptide(L)'
;MSALKWQGWLVGLVTLAGLLVFAPLGLYVWASGGEPPGAPPRAALEDVRVTGCRIDPASRRVVASVEAAGRAEGAGAYVVTVEFRDGAEPDPERRAAQALLRIPGVAPGATEHGEAVGPVWPVATVPWCGVAGAEFEPRTPDTP
;
A
#
# COMPACT_ATOMS: atom_id res chain seq x y z
N MET A 1 -36.60 42.80 25.25
CA MET A 1 -35.18 42.78 25.68
C MET A 1 -34.73 41.41 26.19
N SER A 2 -35.59 40.57 26.70
CA SER A 2 -35.25 39.22 27.16
C SER A 2 -34.94 38.22 26.03
N ALA A 3 -35.49 38.42 24.85
CA ALA A 3 -35.26 37.53 23.68
C ALA A 3 -33.81 37.58 23.19
N LEU A 4 -33.15 38.73 23.22
CA LEU A 4 -31.78 38.88 22.78
C LEU A 4 -30.77 38.18 23.71
N LYS A 5 -31.04 38.19 25.03
CA LYS A 5 -30.20 37.49 26.04
C LYS A 5 -30.32 35.98 25.91
N TRP A 6 -31.49 35.50 25.54
CA TRP A 6 -31.77 34.08 25.37
C TRP A 6 -31.15 33.51 24.10
N GLN A 7 -31.17 34.32 23.04
CA GLN A 7 -30.48 33.97 21.79
C GLN A 7 -28.95 33.84 21.96
N GLY A 8 -28.35 34.77 22.74
CA GLY A 8 -26.91 34.69 23.04
C GLY A 8 -26.53 33.43 23.82
N TRP A 9 -27.40 33.03 24.78
CA TRP A 9 -27.17 31.81 25.54
C TRP A 9 -27.33 30.53 24.72
N LEU A 10 -28.33 30.48 23.82
CA LEU A 10 -28.53 29.38 22.88
C LEU A 10 -27.37 29.22 21.90
N VAL A 11 -26.88 30.36 21.34
CA VAL A 11 -25.71 30.33 20.46
C VAL A 11 -24.48 29.81 21.19
N GLY A 12 -24.26 30.25 22.42
CA GLY A 12 -23.18 29.77 23.28
C GLY A 12 -23.24 28.26 23.55
N LEU A 13 -24.45 27.74 23.85
CA LEU A 13 -24.66 26.32 24.07
C LEU A 13 -24.40 25.46 22.80
N VAL A 14 -24.91 25.92 21.67
CA VAL A 14 -24.72 25.22 20.39
C VAL A 14 -23.22 25.21 19.99
N THR A 15 -22.53 26.34 20.19
CA THR A 15 -21.08 26.43 19.93
C THR A 15 -20.29 25.50 20.85
N LEU A 16 -20.63 25.48 22.13
CA LEU A 16 -19.99 24.61 23.14
C LEU A 16 -20.22 23.12 22.81
N ALA A 17 -21.46 22.76 22.46
CA ALA A 17 -21.80 21.40 22.06
C ALA A 17 -21.06 20.98 20.78
N GLY A 18 -20.97 21.86 19.79
CA GLY A 18 -20.19 21.63 18.58
C GLY A 18 -18.71 21.40 18.86
N LEU A 19 -18.10 22.23 19.71
CA LEU A 19 -16.72 22.09 20.13
C LEU A 19 -16.46 20.77 20.87
N LEU A 20 -17.37 20.36 21.77
CA LEU A 20 -17.24 19.10 22.51
C LEU A 20 -17.33 17.84 21.63
N VAL A 21 -18.04 17.92 20.51
CA VAL A 21 -18.17 16.80 19.55
C VAL A 21 -17.05 16.81 18.52
N PHE A 22 -16.76 17.96 17.94
CA PHE A 22 -15.82 18.05 16.81
C PHE A 22 -14.35 18.17 17.22
N ALA A 23 -14.04 18.72 18.38
CA ALA A 23 -12.66 18.85 18.84
C ALA A 23 -12.00 17.49 19.13
N PRO A 24 -12.62 16.54 19.85
CA PRO A 24 -12.03 15.21 20.03
C PRO A 24 -11.99 14.41 18.74
N LEU A 25 -12.98 14.55 17.84
CA LEU A 25 -12.96 13.93 16.53
C LEU A 25 -11.82 14.47 15.66
N GLY A 26 -11.60 15.78 15.64
CA GLY A 26 -10.51 16.43 14.93
C GLY A 26 -9.14 16.00 15.46
N LEU A 27 -8.98 15.92 16.79
CA LEU A 27 -7.79 15.41 17.45
C LEU A 27 -7.55 13.92 17.16
N TYR A 28 -8.60 13.12 17.15
CA TYR A 28 -8.52 11.70 16.83
C TYR A 28 -8.08 11.48 15.38
N VAL A 29 -8.67 12.19 14.43
CA VAL A 29 -8.29 12.15 13.01
C VAL A 29 -6.85 12.64 12.82
N TRP A 30 -6.45 13.71 13.51
CA TRP A 30 -5.09 14.22 13.44
C TRP A 30 -4.08 13.25 14.08
N ALA A 31 -4.41 12.65 15.22
CA ALA A 31 -3.55 11.69 15.91
C ALA A 31 -3.48 10.32 15.21
N SER A 32 -4.58 9.88 14.58
CA SER A 32 -4.62 8.62 13.81
C SER A 32 -4.21 8.79 12.36
N GLY A 33 -4.17 10.02 11.83
CA GLY A 33 -3.58 10.36 10.54
C GLY A 33 -2.07 10.57 10.61
N GLY A 34 -1.45 10.41 11.78
CA GLY A 34 -0.01 10.29 11.91
C GLY A 34 0.46 9.04 11.19
N GLU A 35 1.31 9.20 10.20
CA GLU A 35 1.89 8.09 9.46
C GLU A 35 2.48 7.06 10.44
N PRO A 36 2.19 5.76 10.25
CA PRO A 36 2.85 4.74 11.05
C PRO A 36 4.37 4.89 10.89
N PRO A 37 5.17 4.61 11.95
CA PRO A 37 6.61 4.64 11.85
C PRO A 37 7.06 3.59 10.82
N GLY A 38 7.33 4.07 9.62
CA GLY A 38 7.68 3.28 8.45
C GLY A 38 7.62 4.16 7.21
N ALA A 39 8.28 3.76 6.13
CA ALA A 39 8.19 4.48 4.87
C ALA A 39 6.73 4.55 4.41
N PRO A 40 6.23 5.71 3.97
CA PRO A 40 4.88 5.82 3.46
C PRO A 40 4.65 4.80 2.34
N PRO A 41 3.44 4.20 2.22
CA PRO A 41 3.15 3.16 1.23
C PRO A 41 3.54 3.53 -0.21
N ARG A 42 3.40 4.80 -0.57
CA ARG A 42 3.82 5.33 -1.87
C ARG A 42 5.33 5.25 -2.10
N ALA A 43 6.10 5.45 -1.06
CA ALA A 43 7.55 5.42 -1.16
C ALA A 43 8.07 3.99 -1.40
N ALA A 44 7.45 2.96 -0.81
CA ALA A 44 7.79 1.57 -1.08
C ALA A 44 7.43 1.15 -2.52
N LEU A 45 6.33 1.67 -3.06
CA LEU A 45 5.95 1.45 -4.46
C LEU A 45 6.97 1.99 -5.47
N GLU A 46 7.64 3.08 -5.14
CA GLU A 46 8.67 3.69 -6.01
C GLU A 46 9.94 2.84 -6.10
N ASP A 47 10.20 2.02 -5.09
CA ASP A 47 11.39 1.17 -5.03
C ASP A 47 11.22 -0.18 -5.72
N VAL A 48 9.99 -0.54 -6.09
CA VAL A 48 9.65 -1.86 -6.61
C VAL A 48 9.08 -1.74 -8.02
N ARG A 49 9.55 -2.60 -8.92
CA ARG A 49 9.03 -2.66 -10.29
C ARG A 49 8.96 -4.09 -10.81
N VAL A 50 8.03 -4.33 -11.71
CA VAL A 50 7.98 -5.56 -12.50
C VAL A 50 8.91 -5.40 -13.69
N THR A 51 9.86 -6.32 -13.84
CA THR A 51 10.84 -6.33 -14.93
C THR A 51 10.51 -7.36 -16.00
N GLY A 52 9.63 -8.30 -15.69
CA GLY A 52 9.22 -9.32 -16.65
C GLY A 52 7.89 -9.96 -16.31
N CYS A 53 7.18 -10.39 -17.32
CA CYS A 53 5.91 -11.09 -17.21
C CYS A 53 5.90 -12.22 -18.24
N ARG A 54 5.89 -13.47 -17.80
CA ARG A 54 5.98 -14.64 -18.66
C ARG A 54 5.05 -15.75 -18.20
N ILE A 55 4.74 -16.66 -19.09
CA ILE A 55 4.05 -17.90 -18.77
C ILE A 55 5.08 -19.01 -18.70
N ASP A 56 5.15 -19.70 -17.57
CA ASP A 56 6.00 -20.88 -17.43
C ASP A 56 5.46 -22.02 -18.30
N PRO A 57 6.26 -22.55 -19.25
CA PRO A 57 5.77 -23.57 -20.20
C PRO A 57 5.41 -24.91 -19.54
N ALA A 58 6.01 -25.23 -18.40
CA ALA A 58 5.75 -26.49 -17.70
C ALA A 58 4.46 -26.46 -16.89
N SER A 59 4.27 -25.42 -16.07
CA SER A 59 3.12 -25.27 -15.19
C SER A 59 1.96 -24.50 -15.81
N ARG A 60 2.19 -23.78 -16.91
CA ARG A 60 1.24 -22.85 -17.52
C ARG A 60 0.83 -21.69 -16.61
N ARG A 61 1.55 -21.47 -15.53
CA ARG A 61 1.32 -20.36 -14.61
C ARG A 61 2.04 -19.11 -15.08
N VAL A 62 1.43 -17.97 -14.82
CA VAL A 62 2.07 -16.68 -15.07
C VAL A 62 3.09 -16.42 -13.98
N VAL A 63 4.26 -15.91 -14.36
CA VAL A 63 5.36 -15.56 -13.47
C VAL A 63 5.77 -14.13 -13.74
N ALA A 64 5.76 -13.31 -12.68
CA ALA A 64 6.24 -11.93 -12.72
C ALA A 64 7.62 -11.86 -12.07
N SER A 65 8.57 -11.30 -12.79
CA SER A 65 9.89 -10.94 -12.22
C SER A 65 9.80 -9.55 -11.61
N VAL A 66 10.19 -9.43 -10.36
CA VAL A 66 10.10 -8.20 -9.58
C VAL A 66 11.47 -7.81 -9.08
N GLU A 67 11.79 -6.54 -9.17
CA GLU A 67 13.02 -5.94 -8.68
C GLU A 67 12.70 -4.94 -7.59
N ALA A 68 13.45 -4.99 -6.49
CA ALA A 68 13.36 -4.05 -5.39
C ALA A 68 14.72 -3.37 -5.17
N ALA A 69 14.71 -2.05 -5.12
CA ALA A 69 15.88 -1.23 -4.84
C ALA A 69 15.92 -0.84 -3.36
N GLY A 70 17.04 -1.07 -2.70
CA GLY A 70 17.23 -0.75 -1.31
C GLY A 70 17.37 0.75 -1.05
N ARG A 71 16.80 1.20 0.07
CA ARG A 71 16.84 2.59 0.50
C ARG A 71 18.05 2.91 1.36
N ALA A 72 18.46 4.17 1.35
CA ALA A 72 19.55 4.69 2.17
C ALA A 72 19.32 4.58 3.68
N GLU A 73 18.07 4.44 4.12
CA GLU A 73 17.67 4.47 5.53
C GLU A 73 17.87 3.15 6.28
N GLY A 74 18.18 2.06 5.60
CA GLY A 74 18.44 0.78 6.23
C GLY A 74 18.03 -0.44 5.43
N ALA A 75 18.50 -1.59 5.87
CA ALA A 75 18.12 -2.87 5.27
C ALA A 75 16.74 -3.32 5.75
N GLY A 76 16.02 -4.01 4.89
CA GLY A 76 14.70 -4.53 5.21
C GLY A 76 14.16 -5.46 4.14
N ALA A 77 12.94 -5.93 4.35
CA ALA A 77 12.21 -6.73 3.39
C ALA A 77 11.15 -5.90 2.68
N TYR A 78 10.90 -6.21 1.43
CA TYR A 78 9.74 -5.70 0.70
C TYR A 78 8.67 -6.80 0.60
N VAL A 79 7.44 -6.45 0.96
CA VAL A 79 6.27 -7.26 0.69
C VAL A 79 5.53 -6.63 -0.48
N VAL A 80 5.51 -7.32 -1.59
CA VAL A 80 4.98 -6.82 -2.85
C VAL A 80 3.72 -7.58 -3.21
N THR A 81 2.64 -6.87 -3.48
CA THR A 81 1.44 -7.42 -4.08
C THR A 81 1.53 -7.24 -5.59
N VAL A 82 1.63 -8.35 -6.30
CA VAL A 82 1.66 -8.37 -7.77
C VAL A 82 0.28 -8.74 -8.28
N GLU A 83 -0.22 -8.00 -9.25
CA GLU A 83 -1.47 -8.31 -9.92
C GLU A 83 -1.25 -8.78 -11.35
N PHE A 84 -2.11 -9.67 -11.79
CA PHE A 84 -2.10 -10.26 -13.13
C PHE A 84 -3.42 -9.96 -13.82
N ARG A 85 -3.33 -9.38 -15.02
CA ARG A 85 -4.49 -8.99 -15.83
C ARG A 85 -4.34 -9.43 -17.28
N ASP A 86 -5.46 -9.44 -18.00
CA ASP A 86 -5.49 -9.71 -19.45
C ASP A 86 -4.97 -8.53 -20.29
N GLY A 87 -4.73 -7.38 -19.67
CA GLY A 87 -4.25 -6.15 -20.31
C GLY A 87 -3.85 -5.10 -19.30
N ALA A 88 -3.23 -4.04 -19.78
CA ALA A 88 -2.71 -2.94 -18.96
C ALA A 88 -3.81 -2.13 -18.26
N GLU A 89 -5.00 -2.04 -18.87
CA GLU A 89 -6.13 -1.32 -18.30
C GLU A 89 -6.89 -2.16 -17.26
N PRO A 90 -7.18 -1.61 -16.07
CA PRO A 90 -7.97 -2.30 -15.08
C PRO A 90 -9.42 -2.44 -15.55
N ASP A 91 -9.95 -3.65 -15.47
CA ASP A 91 -11.36 -3.93 -15.71
C ASP A 91 -12.12 -3.88 -14.38
N PRO A 92 -13.04 -2.91 -14.18
CA PRO A 92 -13.78 -2.78 -12.93
C PRO A 92 -14.72 -3.95 -12.64
N GLU A 93 -15.10 -4.73 -13.66
CA GLU A 93 -15.98 -5.88 -13.52
C GLU A 93 -15.23 -7.18 -13.21
N ARG A 94 -13.92 -7.21 -13.46
CA ARG A 94 -13.07 -8.37 -13.21
C ARG A 94 -12.08 -8.09 -12.09
N ARG A 95 -12.12 -8.92 -11.07
CA ARG A 95 -11.10 -8.89 -10.02
C ARG A 95 -9.81 -9.48 -10.58
N ALA A 96 -8.74 -8.69 -10.59
CA ALA A 96 -7.41 -9.16 -10.96
C ALA A 96 -6.93 -10.25 -9.99
N ALA A 97 -6.27 -11.27 -10.51
CA ALA A 97 -5.56 -12.22 -9.68
C ALA A 97 -4.35 -11.53 -9.03
N GLN A 98 -4.06 -11.86 -7.78
CA GLN A 98 -2.96 -11.27 -7.03
C GLN A 98 -2.11 -12.35 -6.37
N ALA A 99 -0.82 -12.07 -6.24
CA ALA A 99 0.12 -12.88 -5.48
C ALA A 99 0.99 -11.98 -4.60
N LEU A 100 1.29 -12.46 -3.40
CA LEU A 100 2.23 -11.79 -2.49
C LEU A 100 3.63 -12.36 -2.70
N LEU A 101 4.59 -11.46 -2.80
CA LEU A 101 6.00 -11.77 -2.88
C LEU A 101 6.75 -11.05 -1.76
N ARG A 102 7.55 -11.78 -1.01
CA ARG A 102 8.46 -11.20 -0.03
C ARG A 102 9.89 -11.25 -0.56
N ILE A 103 10.53 -10.11 -0.66
CA ILE A 103 11.95 -9.97 -1.02
C ILE A 103 12.71 -9.58 0.25
N PRO A 104 13.38 -10.55 0.92
CA PRO A 104 14.05 -10.28 2.19
C PRO A 104 15.43 -9.66 2.02
N GLY A 105 15.89 -8.96 3.04
CA GLY A 105 17.28 -8.58 3.19
C GLY A 105 17.81 -7.58 2.16
N VAL A 106 16.97 -6.70 1.63
CA VAL A 106 17.41 -5.68 0.68
C VAL A 106 18.23 -4.62 1.41
N ALA A 107 19.53 -4.59 1.12
CA ALA A 107 20.46 -3.63 1.71
C ALA A 107 20.41 -2.27 1.01
N PRO A 108 20.75 -1.16 1.70
CA PRO A 108 20.83 0.15 1.08
C PRO A 108 21.72 0.16 -0.16
N GLY A 109 21.22 0.71 -1.26
CA GLY A 109 21.93 0.77 -2.54
C GLY A 109 22.03 -0.55 -3.30
N ALA A 110 21.54 -1.65 -2.73
CA ALA A 110 21.46 -2.94 -3.40
C ALA A 110 20.15 -3.09 -4.17
N THR A 111 20.17 -3.97 -5.16
CA THR A 111 18.98 -4.37 -5.92
C THR A 111 18.81 -5.88 -5.77
N GLU A 112 17.65 -6.29 -5.32
CA GLU A 112 17.30 -7.69 -5.16
C GLU A 112 16.14 -8.06 -6.09
N HIS A 113 16.07 -9.31 -6.47
CA HIS A 113 15.08 -9.85 -7.39
C HIS A 113 14.26 -10.94 -6.73
N GLY A 114 13.01 -11.04 -7.13
CA GLY A 114 12.11 -12.11 -6.73
C GLY A 114 11.13 -12.45 -7.85
N GLU A 115 10.48 -13.59 -7.75
CA GLU A 115 9.45 -14.01 -8.69
C GLU A 115 8.14 -14.26 -7.97
N ALA A 116 7.07 -13.64 -8.48
CA ALA A 116 5.70 -13.90 -8.04
C ALA A 116 5.02 -14.85 -9.01
N VAL A 117 4.50 -15.94 -8.48
CA VAL A 117 3.80 -16.96 -9.28
C VAL A 117 2.30 -16.75 -9.17
N GLY A 118 1.68 -16.48 -10.29
CA GLY A 118 0.24 -16.28 -10.40
C GLY A 118 -0.53 -17.55 -10.78
N PRO A 119 -1.77 -17.40 -11.23
CA PRO A 119 -2.63 -18.53 -11.63
C PRO A 119 -2.19 -19.14 -12.95
N VAL A 120 -2.79 -20.27 -13.29
CA VAL A 120 -2.73 -20.83 -14.64
C VAL A 120 -3.38 -19.86 -15.61
N TRP A 121 -2.67 -19.54 -16.70
CA TRP A 121 -3.08 -18.51 -17.64
C TRP A 121 -3.73 -19.09 -18.88
N PRO A 122 -4.85 -18.50 -19.37
CA PRO A 122 -5.50 -18.96 -20.60
C PRO A 122 -4.58 -18.81 -21.82
N VAL A 123 -4.63 -19.78 -22.73
CA VAL A 123 -3.75 -19.83 -23.91
C VAL A 123 -3.99 -18.68 -24.89
N ALA A 124 -5.21 -18.14 -24.89
CA ALA A 124 -5.63 -17.13 -25.87
C ALA A 124 -5.31 -15.69 -25.51
N THR A 125 -4.79 -15.44 -24.29
CA THR A 125 -4.52 -14.09 -23.78
C THR A 125 -3.09 -13.89 -23.34
N VAL A 126 -2.58 -12.67 -23.53
CA VAL A 126 -1.24 -12.27 -23.09
C VAL A 126 -1.37 -11.67 -21.68
N PRO A 127 -0.64 -12.18 -20.67
CA PRO A 127 -0.72 -11.65 -19.33
C PRO A 127 -0.03 -10.28 -19.23
N TRP A 128 -0.62 -9.41 -18.43
CA TRP A 128 -0.01 -8.20 -17.93
C TRP A 128 0.26 -8.35 -16.44
N CYS A 129 1.47 -8.01 -16.00
CA CYS A 129 1.88 -8.07 -14.60
C CYS A 129 2.22 -6.66 -14.11
N GLY A 130 1.70 -6.31 -12.94
CA GLY A 130 1.97 -5.01 -12.34
C GLY A 130 2.04 -5.08 -10.82
N VAL A 131 2.57 -4.04 -10.21
CA VAL A 131 2.60 -3.88 -8.76
C VAL A 131 1.30 -3.23 -8.31
N ALA A 132 0.50 -3.95 -7.54
CA ALA A 132 -0.72 -3.42 -6.93
C ALA A 132 -0.44 -2.73 -5.59
N GLY A 133 0.58 -3.17 -4.87
CA GLY A 133 0.99 -2.59 -3.60
C GLY A 133 2.39 -3.04 -3.21
N ALA A 134 3.04 -2.26 -2.38
CA ALA A 134 4.33 -2.61 -1.78
C ALA A 134 4.45 -2.02 -0.38
N GLU A 135 4.98 -2.80 0.52
CA GLU A 135 5.27 -2.40 1.90
C GLU A 135 6.74 -2.70 2.20
N PHE A 136 7.37 -1.80 2.93
CA PHE A 136 8.72 -1.98 3.41
C PHE A 136 8.69 -2.37 4.89
N GLU A 137 9.27 -3.52 5.22
CA GLU A 137 9.46 -3.98 6.59
C GLU A 137 10.93 -3.75 6.99
N PRO A 138 11.21 -2.72 7.81
CA PRO A 138 12.57 -2.49 8.27
C PRO A 138 13.06 -3.66 9.12
N ARG A 139 14.32 -4.00 8.97
CA ARG A 139 14.96 -5.02 9.81
C ARG A 139 15.02 -4.50 11.24
N THR A 140 14.32 -5.14 12.14
CA THR A 140 14.49 -4.91 13.57
C THR A 140 15.89 -5.39 13.97
N PRO A 141 16.71 -4.55 14.61
CA PRO A 141 17.95 -5.04 15.18
C PRO A 141 17.60 -6.12 16.22
N ASP A 142 18.17 -7.31 16.04
CA ASP A 142 18.07 -8.35 17.04
C ASP A 142 18.58 -7.77 18.36
N THR A 143 17.68 -7.59 19.30
CA THR A 143 18.05 -7.23 20.66
C THR A 143 18.69 -8.48 21.28
N PRO A 144 19.95 -8.43 21.66
CA PRO A 144 20.61 -9.57 22.29
C PRO A 144 19.99 -9.93 23.64
#